data_b2f8767c1abe583c2242ba641c29330d
#
_entry.id   b2f8767c1abe583c2242ba641c29330d
#
_cell.length_a   1.000
_cell.length_b   1.000
_cell.length_c   1.000
_cell.angle_alpha   90.00
_cell.angle_beta   90.00
_cell.angle_gamma   90.00
#
_symmetry.space_group_name_H-M   'P 1'
#
loop_
_entity.id
_entity.type
_entity.pdbx_description
1 polymer ?
#
loop_
_entity_poly.entity_id
_entity_poly.type
_entity_poly.pdbx_seq_one_letter_code
_entity_poly.pdbx_strand_id
1 'polypeptide(L)'
;MISRLGVRAMFDTIMLLTDYSIEQPFLSAWLLENNPGLTIISIFTSAQLCELDSDIFRRARLIAFAASTIVPSSILAQLRYGAYNFHAGPPEYPGWRPGRFALDDGSTEFGVTVHAMSEEVDAGPIVQVGRFEITPGDSIAALEERSYVHLARMFRALSKVLATQAEPLPAVPIYWDRRKKYRQDSRQPRLAAFSV
;
A
#
# COMPACT_ATOMS: atom_id res chain seq x y z
N MET A 1 -8.66 6.46 45.86
CA MET A 1 -7.62 5.96 44.92
C MET A 1 -8.36 5.46 43.66
N ILE A 2 -8.60 6.36 42.71
CA ILE A 2 -9.39 6.07 41.52
C ILE A 2 -8.41 5.52 40.50
N SER A 3 -8.55 4.22 40.23
CA SER A 3 -7.83 3.50 39.16
C SER A 3 -8.07 4.22 37.82
N ARG A 4 -7.02 4.77 37.22
CA ARG A 4 -7.03 5.18 35.81
C ARG A 4 -7.17 3.90 34.97
N LEU A 5 -8.41 3.51 34.69
CA LEU A 5 -8.71 2.61 33.59
C LEU A 5 -8.17 3.31 32.33
N GLY A 6 -7.05 2.81 31.82
CA GLY A 6 -6.47 3.31 30.58
C GLY A 6 -7.52 3.15 29.48
N VAL A 7 -7.97 4.26 28.94
CA VAL A 7 -8.79 4.29 27.72
C VAL A 7 -7.97 3.55 26.66
N ARG A 8 -8.40 2.34 26.32
CA ARG A 8 -7.78 1.54 25.25
C ARG A 8 -7.97 2.35 23.98
N ALA A 9 -6.88 2.87 23.40
CA ALA A 9 -6.96 3.62 22.16
C ALA A 9 -7.72 2.77 21.13
N MET A 10 -8.89 3.27 20.70
CA MET A 10 -9.70 2.60 19.68
C MET A 10 -9.12 2.91 18.30
N PHE A 11 -9.20 1.94 17.38
CA PHE A 11 -8.94 2.15 15.98
C PHE A 11 -10.00 3.11 15.41
N ASP A 12 -9.57 4.31 15.02
CA ASP A 12 -10.45 5.37 14.51
C ASP A 12 -9.81 6.19 13.39
N THR A 13 -8.56 5.89 13.04
CA THR A 13 -7.80 6.71 12.11
C THR A 13 -7.16 5.84 11.02
N ILE A 14 -7.21 6.31 9.78
CA ILE A 14 -6.42 5.76 8.67
C ILE A 14 -5.52 6.87 8.13
N MET A 15 -4.21 6.61 8.11
CA MET A 15 -3.24 7.38 7.35
C MET A 15 -3.16 6.80 5.95
N LEU A 16 -3.56 7.58 4.96
CA LEU A 16 -3.61 7.17 3.56
C LEU A 16 -2.44 7.82 2.82
N LEU A 17 -1.45 7.01 2.45
CA LEU A 17 -0.23 7.43 1.77
C LEU A 17 -0.36 7.15 0.27
N THR A 18 -0.26 8.19 -0.56
CA THR A 18 -0.28 8.11 -2.03
C THR A 18 0.76 9.05 -2.62
N ASP A 19 1.21 8.79 -3.83
CA ASP A 19 2.12 9.71 -4.53
C ASP A 19 1.39 10.94 -5.08
N TYR A 20 0.08 10.83 -5.38
CA TYR A 20 -0.72 11.89 -5.97
C TYR A 20 -2.00 12.15 -5.16
N SER A 21 -2.47 13.37 -5.21
CA SER A 21 -3.70 13.77 -4.51
C SER A 21 -4.98 13.26 -5.18
N ILE A 22 -4.91 12.87 -6.45
CA ILE A 22 -6.07 12.44 -7.23
C ILE A 22 -6.68 11.12 -6.73
N GLU A 23 -5.88 10.25 -6.11
CA GLU A 23 -6.35 8.99 -5.54
C GLU A 23 -7.12 9.17 -4.24
N GLN A 24 -6.73 10.15 -3.44
CA GLN A 24 -7.23 10.35 -2.08
C GLN A 24 -8.76 10.42 -1.98
N PRO A 25 -9.49 11.17 -2.83
CA PRO A 25 -10.94 11.29 -2.69
C PRO A 25 -11.68 9.96 -2.84
N PHE A 26 -11.35 9.13 -3.84
CA PHE A 26 -12.08 7.88 -4.05
C PHE A 26 -11.67 6.78 -3.07
N LEU A 27 -10.37 6.70 -2.70
CA LEU A 27 -9.90 5.76 -1.68
C LEU A 27 -10.52 6.09 -0.32
N SER A 28 -10.55 7.36 0.05
CA SER A 28 -11.19 7.84 1.29
C SER A 28 -12.69 7.56 1.29
N ALA A 29 -13.38 7.83 0.17
CA ALA A 29 -14.81 7.57 0.04
C ALA A 29 -15.14 6.09 0.28
N TRP A 30 -14.37 5.16 -0.28
CA TRP A 30 -14.58 3.73 -0.07
C TRP A 30 -14.34 3.28 1.37
N LEU A 31 -13.43 3.90 2.09
CA LEU A 31 -13.21 3.63 3.51
C LEU A 31 -14.36 4.19 4.36
N LEU A 32 -14.74 5.45 4.13
CA LEU A 32 -15.78 6.16 4.88
C LEU A 32 -17.18 5.58 4.61
N GLU A 33 -17.44 5.04 3.43
CA GLU A 33 -18.67 4.30 3.12
C GLU A 33 -18.87 3.10 4.06
N ASN A 34 -17.79 2.45 4.48
CA ASN A 34 -17.84 1.31 5.40
C ASN A 34 -17.74 1.72 6.88
N ASN A 35 -17.11 2.85 7.19
CA ASN A 35 -17.00 3.40 8.55
C ASN A 35 -16.96 4.93 8.50
N PRO A 36 -18.12 5.59 8.57
CA PRO A 36 -18.21 7.06 8.55
C PRO A 36 -17.53 7.76 9.73
N GLY A 37 -17.24 7.04 10.81
CA GLY A 37 -16.56 7.56 11.99
C GLY A 37 -15.04 7.64 11.88
N LEU A 38 -14.44 7.18 10.77
CA LEU A 38 -12.99 7.23 10.59
C LEU A 38 -12.49 8.65 10.34
N THR A 39 -11.35 8.98 10.94
CA THR A 39 -10.52 10.10 10.54
C THR A 39 -9.56 9.63 9.45
N ILE A 40 -9.59 10.25 8.27
CA ILE A 40 -8.63 9.99 7.19
C ILE A 40 -7.59 11.11 7.19
N ILE A 41 -6.31 10.74 7.32
CA ILE A 41 -5.17 11.65 7.24
C ILE A 41 -4.46 11.38 5.91
N SER A 42 -4.48 12.35 5.01
CA SER A 42 -3.79 12.28 3.72
C SER A 42 -2.31 12.53 3.89
N ILE A 43 -1.49 11.61 3.40
CA ILE A 43 -0.03 11.65 3.47
C ILE A 43 0.54 11.51 2.07
N PHE A 44 1.55 12.32 1.75
CA PHE A 44 2.23 12.31 0.44
C PHE A 44 3.76 12.16 0.57
N THR A 45 4.31 12.39 1.76
CA THR A 45 5.76 12.34 1.99
C THR A 45 6.11 11.72 3.34
N SER A 46 7.34 11.19 3.44
CA SER A 46 7.86 10.71 4.72
C SER A 46 8.01 11.83 5.77
N ALA A 47 8.26 13.08 5.35
CA ALA A 47 8.33 14.22 6.24
C ALA A 47 6.99 14.45 6.96
N GLN A 48 5.87 14.41 6.22
CA GLN A 48 4.53 14.52 6.81
C GLN A 48 4.25 13.43 7.85
N LEU A 49 4.72 12.19 7.60
CA LEU A 49 4.62 11.12 8.60
C LEU A 49 5.42 11.44 9.87
N CYS A 50 6.63 11.99 9.72
CA CYS A 50 7.49 12.32 10.86
C CYS A 50 6.97 13.51 11.69
N GLU A 51 6.14 14.36 11.12
CA GLU A 51 5.53 15.52 11.79
C GLU A 51 4.28 15.16 12.60
N LEU A 52 3.72 13.96 12.42
CA LEU A 52 2.55 13.52 13.16
C LEU A 52 2.86 13.22 14.62
N ASP A 53 1.90 13.54 15.49
CA ASP A 53 1.97 13.16 16.90
C ASP A 53 1.99 11.63 17.04
N SER A 54 2.85 11.13 17.93
CA SER A 54 2.96 9.70 18.24
C SER A 54 1.66 9.07 18.72
N ASP A 55 0.76 9.83 19.32
CA ASP A 55 -0.55 9.36 19.76
C ASP A 55 -1.47 8.98 18.58
N ILE A 56 -1.24 9.57 17.40
CA ILE A 56 -1.96 9.19 16.18
C ILE A 56 -1.59 7.75 15.78
N PHE A 57 -0.31 7.39 15.80
CA PHE A 57 0.13 6.04 15.41
C PHE A 57 -0.49 4.92 16.25
N ARG A 58 -0.78 5.20 17.53
CA ARG A 58 -1.39 4.22 18.45
C ARG A 58 -2.84 3.88 18.13
N ARG A 59 -3.55 4.73 17.38
CA ARG A 59 -4.95 4.57 17.00
C ARG A 59 -5.15 4.45 15.49
N ALA A 60 -4.07 4.57 14.73
CA ALA A 60 -4.10 4.58 13.27
C ALA A 60 -3.65 3.27 12.64
N ARG A 61 -4.17 3.04 11.44
CA ARG A 61 -3.64 2.13 10.43
C ARG A 61 -3.03 2.94 9.32
N LEU A 62 -1.87 2.52 8.81
CA LEU A 62 -1.28 3.11 7.62
C LEU A 62 -1.64 2.27 6.39
N ILE A 63 -2.08 2.92 5.33
CA ILE A 63 -2.31 2.28 4.03
C ILE A 63 -1.57 3.10 2.98
N ALA A 64 -0.60 2.48 2.31
CA ALA A 64 0.03 3.04 1.12
C ALA A 64 -0.61 2.43 -0.14
N PHE A 65 -0.92 3.28 -1.11
CA PHE A 65 -1.50 2.87 -2.38
C PHE A 65 -0.60 3.35 -3.52
N ALA A 66 0.04 2.41 -4.21
CA ALA A 66 0.99 2.67 -5.30
C ALA A 66 2.03 3.77 -4.98
N ALA A 67 2.37 3.93 -3.70
CA ALA A 67 3.24 4.99 -3.23
C ALA A 67 4.72 4.61 -3.32
N SER A 68 5.55 5.56 -3.73
CA SER A 68 7.01 5.42 -3.78
C SER A 68 7.71 5.84 -2.48
N THR A 69 6.97 6.44 -1.56
CA THR A 69 7.50 6.92 -0.28
C THR A 69 7.82 5.75 0.65
N ILE A 70 9.06 5.72 1.13
CA ILE A 70 9.48 4.74 2.15
C ILE A 70 9.00 5.20 3.52
N VAL A 71 8.30 4.32 4.23
CA VAL A 71 7.86 4.54 5.60
C VAL A 71 8.99 4.15 6.55
N PRO A 72 9.45 5.05 7.43
CA PRO A 72 10.49 4.73 8.40
C PRO A 72 10.11 3.57 9.33
N SER A 73 11.07 2.67 9.61
CA SER A 73 10.85 1.53 10.51
C SER A 73 10.43 1.97 11.93
N SER A 74 10.92 3.11 12.39
CA SER A 74 10.51 3.72 13.66
C SER A 74 9.03 4.11 13.72
N ILE A 75 8.41 4.44 12.58
CA ILE A 75 6.97 4.70 12.48
C ILE A 75 6.21 3.37 12.39
N LEU A 76 6.68 2.42 11.57
CA LEU A 76 6.06 1.10 11.47
C LEU A 76 5.95 0.41 12.83
N ALA A 77 6.97 0.52 13.67
CA ALA A 77 7.00 -0.05 15.01
C ALA A 77 5.95 0.55 15.98
N GLN A 78 5.43 1.74 15.71
CA GLN A 78 4.44 2.41 16.54
C GLN A 78 2.99 2.11 16.13
N LEU A 79 2.79 1.58 14.91
CA LEU A 79 1.47 1.34 14.34
C LEU A 79 0.82 0.08 14.94
N ARG A 80 -0.15 0.31 15.81
CA ARG A 80 -0.84 -0.79 16.51
C ARG A 80 -1.77 -1.59 15.60
N TYR A 81 -2.36 -0.96 14.59
CA TYR A 81 -3.39 -1.54 13.72
C TYR A 81 -2.87 -1.93 12.34
N GLY A 82 -1.53 -2.01 12.23
CA GLY A 82 -0.82 -2.46 11.04
C GLY A 82 -0.58 -1.36 10.00
N ALA A 83 0.31 -1.70 9.09
CA ALA A 83 0.64 -0.91 7.91
C ALA A 83 0.58 -1.83 6.68
N TYR A 84 -0.10 -1.40 5.64
CA TYR A 84 -0.31 -2.20 4.43
C TYR A 84 0.10 -1.41 3.20
N ASN A 85 0.80 -2.08 2.29
CA ASN A 85 1.13 -1.53 0.98
C ASN A 85 0.33 -2.23 -0.12
N PHE A 86 -0.31 -1.44 -0.96
CA PHE A 86 -0.93 -1.85 -2.21
C PHE A 86 0.11 -1.65 -3.32
N HIS A 87 0.87 -2.71 -3.58
CA HIS A 87 1.99 -2.75 -4.52
C HIS A 87 1.50 -3.08 -5.94
N ALA A 88 1.88 -2.26 -6.93
CA ALA A 88 1.49 -2.42 -8.33
C ALA A 88 2.36 -3.45 -9.07
N GLY A 89 2.67 -4.56 -8.41
CA GLY A 89 3.46 -5.67 -8.94
C GLY A 89 3.12 -6.98 -8.25
N PRO A 90 3.33 -8.13 -8.92
CA PRO A 90 3.19 -9.43 -8.29
C PRO A 90 4.40 -9.78 -7.42
N PRO A 91 4.30 -10.83 -6.57
CA PRO A 91 5.39 -11.23 -5.66
C PRO A 91 6.72 -11.58 -6.35
N GLU A 92 6.69 -11.90 -7.63
CA GLU A 92 7.88 -12.20 -8.44
C GLU A 92 8.72 -10.96 -8.76
N TYR A 93 8.11 -9.77 -8.66
CA TYR A 93 8.73 -8.49 -9.02
C TYR A 93 8.60 -7.49 -7.86
N PRO A 94 9.28 -7.72 -6.71
CA PRO A 94 9.31 -6.74 -5.61
C PRO A 94 10.11 -5.51 -6.02
N GLY A 95 9.76 -4.34 -5.44
CA GLY A 95 10.50 -3.10 -5.65
C GLY A 95 9.93 -2.23 -6.76
N TRP A 96 10.79 -1.37 -7.31
CA TRP A 96 10.41 -0.31 -8.22
C TRP A 96 10.27 -0.80 -9.67
N ARG A 97 9.25 -0.30 -10.41
CA ARG A 97 8.96 -0.60 -11.82
C ARG A 97 8.80 -2.10 -12.13
N PRO A 98 7.98 -2.82 -11.38
CA PRO A 98 7.80 -4.25 -11.58
C PRO A 98 7.35 -4.61 -13.01
N GLY A 99 6.51 -3.78 -13.64
CA GLY A 99 6.04 -4.00 -15.01
C GLY A 99 7.16 -3.99 -16.05
N ARG A 100 8.18 -3.15 -15.88
CA ARG A 100 9.35 -3.12 -16.75
C ARG A 100 10.06 -4.47 -16.76
N PHE A 101 10.35 -4.98 -15.57
CA PHE A 101 11.07 -6.25 -15.42
C PHE A 101 10.25 -7.45 -15.90
N ALA A 102 8.94 -7.44 -15.70
CA ALA A 102 8.07 -8.48 -16.21
C ALA A 102 8.10 -8.55 -17.74
N LEU A 103 8.07 -7.40 -18.43
CA LEU A 103 8.17 -7.35 -19.89
C LEU A 103 9.57 -7.74 -20.38
N ASP A 104 10.64 -7.28 -19.73
CA ASP A 104 12.01 -7.63 -20.07
C ASP A 104 12.29 -9.15 -19.89
N ASP A 105 11.63 -9.79 -18.91
CA ASP A 105 11.69 -11.25 -18.67
C ASP A 105 10.78 -12.06 -19.62
N GLY A 106 9.96 -11.41 -20.45
CA GLY A 106 9.00 -12.08 -21.34
C GLY A 106 7.88 -12.79 -20.57
N SER A 107 7.49 -12.28 -19.39
CA SER A 107 6.40 -12.85 -18.62
C SER A 107 5.07 -12.77 -19.36
N THR A 108 4.25 -13.83 -19.27
CA THR A 108 2.91 -13.89 -19.84
C THR A 108 1.82 -13.50 -18.85
N GLU A 109 2.16 -13.43 -17.57
CA GLU A 109 1.26 -13.06 -16.48
C GLU A 109 1.90 -11.94 -15.63
N PHE A 110 1.06 -11.04 -15.13
CA PHE A 110 1.43 -9.99 -14.19
C PHE A 110 0.42 -9.93 -13.03
N GLY A 111 0.58 -8.97 -12.12
CA GLY A 111 -0.36 -8.86 -11.01
C GLY A 111 -0.09 -7.68 -10.10
N VAL A 112 -0.83 -7.67 -9.00
CA VAL A 112 -0.73 -6.68 -7.93
C VAL A 112 -0.76 -7.40 -6.58
N THR A 113 -0.14 -6.80 -5.56
CA THR A 113 0.03 -7.44 -4.26
C THR A 113 -0.37 -6.48 -3.14
N VAL A 114 -1.18 -6.96 -2.19
CA VAL A 114 -1.36 -6.30 -0.88
C VAL A 114 -0.56 -7.07 0.15
N HIS A 115 0.27 -6.36 0.90
CA HIS A 115 1.10 -6.97 1.93
C HIS A 115 1.21 -6.08 3.17
N ALA A 116 1.47 -6.67 4.33
CA ALA A 116 1.87 -5.92 5.51
C ALA A 116 3.26 -5.33 5.25
N MET A 117 3.46 -4.08 5.66
CA MET A 117 4.78 -3.44 5.55
C MET A 117 5.75 -4.03 6.56
N SER A 118 7.01 -4.08 6.18
CA SER A 118 8.16 -4.45 7.00
C SER A 118 9.28 -3.45 6.81
N GLU A 119 10.35 -3.56 7.57
CA GLU A 119 11.53 -2.72 7.44
C GLU A 119 12.16 -2.83 6.03
N GLU A 120 12.19 -4.06 5.50
CA GLU A 120 12.61 -4.30 4.11
C GLU A 120 11.42 -4.04 3.16
N VAL A 121 11.67 -3.26 2.11
CA VAL A 121 10.66 -2.92 1.09
C VAL A 121 10.18 -4.17 0.38
N ASP A 122 8.86 -4.28 0.20
CA ASP A 122 8.17 -5.39 -0.48
C ASP A 122 8.67 -6.76 -0.02
N ALA A 123 8.79 -6.94 1.30
CA ALA A 123 9.25 -8.18 1.91
C ALA A 123 8.34 -8.71 3.04
N GLY A 124 7.35 -7.92 3.44
CA GLY A 124 6.42 -8.29 4.50
C GLY A 124 5.40 -9.35 4.08
N PRO A 125 4.67 -9.93 5.04
CA PRO A 125 3.67 -10.97 4.80
C PRO A 125 2.61 -10.52 3.78
N ILE A 126 2.36 -11.36 2.77
CA ILE A 126 1.39 -11.09 1.71
C ILE A 126 -0.01 -11.38 2.22
N VAL A 127 -0.92 -10.42 2.01
CA VAL A 127 -2.34 -10.50 2.36
C VAL A 127 -3.17 -11.00 1.18
N GLN A 128 -2.91 -10.48 0.00
CA GLN A 128 -3.64 -10.84 -1.21
C GLN A 128 -2.81 -10.58 -2.47
N VAL A 129 -3.00 -11.42 -3.48
CA VAL A 129 -2.43 -11.25 -4.82
C VAL A 129 -3.56 -11.27 -5.85
N GLY A 130 -3.57 -10.32 -6.75
CA GLY A 130 -4.42 -10.33 -7.95
C GLY A 130 -3.56 -10.58 -9.18
N ARG A 131 -4.02 -11.44 -10.09
CA ARG A 131 -3.30 -11.82 -11.31
C ARG A 131 -4.08 -11.44 -12.56
N PHE A 132 -3.37 -11.15 -13.65
CA PHE A 132 -3.93 -10.92 -14.97
C PHE A 132 -2.88 -11.21 -16.06
N GLU A 133 -3.35 -11.52 -17.26
CA GLU A 133 -2.49 -11.83 -18.40
C GLU A 133 -1.82 -10.57 -18.97
N ILE A 134 -0.57 -10.72 -19.42
CA ILE A 134 0.11 -9.73 -20.27
C ILE A 134 -0.30 -10.00 -21.71
N THR A 135 -0.87 -8.99 -22.37
CA THR A 135 -1.24 -9.11 -23.78
C THR A 135 0.01 -8.94 -24.67
N PRO A 136 0.22 -9.78 -25.67
CA PRO A 136 1.32 -9.59 -26.59
C PRO A 136 1.33 -8.19 -27.20
N GLY A 137 2.46 -7.48 -27.08
CA GLY A 137 2.60 -6.11 -27.53
C GLY A 137 2.25 -5.03 -26.47
N ASP A 138 1.91 -5.43 -25.26
CA ASP A 138 1.72 -4.46 -24.16
C ASP A 138 2.96 -3.58 -23.99
N SER A 139 2.71 -2.28 -23.86
CA SER A 139 3.72 -1.34 -23.41
C SER A 139 3.80 -1.31 -21.87
N ILE A 140 4.88 -0.77 -21.33
CA ILE A 140 5.02 -0.55 -19.89
C ILE A 140 3.84 0.27 -19.35
N ALA A 141 3.47 1.35 -20.07
CA ALA A 141 2.35 2.22 -19.66
C ALA A 141 1.01 1.46 -19.61
N ALA A 142 0.72 0.62 -20.63
CA ALA A 142 -0.50 -0.18 -20.65
C ALA A 142 -0.56 -1.18 -19.49
N LEU A 143 0.60 -1.77 -19.15
CA LEU A 143 0.70 -2.70 -18.03
C LEU A 143 0.54 -2.00 -16.68
N GLU A 144 1.16 -0.83 -16.50
CA GLU A 144 1.02 0.00 -15.31
C GLU A 144 -0.42 0.49 -15.10
N GLU A 145 -1.10 0.95 -16.17
CA GLU A 145 -2.51 1.36 -16.12
C GLU A 145 -3.42 0.19 -15.69
N ARG A 146 -3.23 -0.99 -16.29
CA ARG A 146 -3.98 -2.19 -15.94
C ARG A 146 -3.73 -2.61 -14.48
N SER A 147 -2.49 -2.54 -14.03
CA SER A 147 -2.12 -2.79 -12.64
C SER A 147 -2.84 -1.84 -11.69
N TYR A 148 -2.89 -0.56 -12.03
CA TYR A 148 -3.59 0.44 -11.23
C TYR A 148 -5.09 0.13 -11.10
N VAL A 149 -5.75 -0.26 -12.20
CA VAL A 149 -7.17 -0.66 -12.17
C VAL A 149 -7.38 -1.90 -11.28
N HIS A 150 -6.52 -2.91 -11.38
CA HIS A 150 -6.59 -4.09 -10.52
C HIS A 150 -6.34 -3.75 -9.06
N LEU A 151 -5.38 -2.87 -8.78
CA LEU A 151 -5.06 -2.43 -7.44
C LEU A 151 -6.23 -1.66 -6.80
N ALA A 152 -6.87 -0.77 -7.56
CA ALA A 152 -8.06 -0.02 -7.11
C ALA A 152 -9.24 -0.96 -6.82
N ARG A 153 -9.48 -1.96 -7.66
CA ARG A 153 -10.50 -3.01 -7.41
C ARG A 153 -10.21 -3.79 -6.13
N MET A 154 -8.95 -4.16 -5.91
CA MET A 154 -8.52 -4.87 -4.70
C MET A 154 -8.68 -4.00 -3.45
N PHE A 155 -8.33 -2.71 -3.54
CA PHE A 155 -8.56 -1.76 -2.44
C PHE A 155 -10.05 -1.66 -2.12
N ARG A 156 -10.91 -1.50 -3.14
CA ARG A 156 -12.36 -1.45 -2.96
C ARG A 156 -12.90 -2.73 -2.29
N ALA A 157 -12.42 -3.90 -2.69
CA ALA A 157 -12.82 -5.18 -2.08
C ALA A 157 -12.39 -5.30 -0.62
N LEU A 158 -11.22 -4.77 -0.26
CA LEU A 158 -10.67 -4.80 1.09
C LEU A 158 -11.13 -3.62 1.97
N SER A 159 -11.75 -2.58 1.39
CA SER A 159 -12.09 -1.33 2.09
C SER A 159 -12.90 -1.57 3.36
N LYS A 160 -13.86 -2.51 3.35
CA LYS A 160 -14.67 -2.85 4.53
C LYS A 160 -13.79 -3.37 5.68
N VAL A 161 -12.94 -4.34 5.41
CA VAL A 161 -12.06 -4.92 6.42
C VAL A 161 -11.06 -3.90 6.93
N LEU A 162 -10.46 -3.14 6.01
CA LEU A 162 -9.52 -2.07 6.35
C LEU A 162 -10.12 -0.98 7.22
N ALA A 163 -11.39 -0.65 7.00
CA ALA A 163 -12.09 0.42 7.70
C ALA A 163 -12.70 0.01 9.05
N THR A 164 -13.02 -1.29 9.24
CA THR A 164 -13.82 -1.72 10.39
C THR A 164 -13.13 -2.70 11.33
N GLN A 165 -12.13 -3.46 10.87
CA GLN A 165 -11.44 -4.46 11.70
C GLN A 165 -10.16 -3.87 12.29
N ALA A 166 -10.03 -3.95 13.61
CA ALA A 166 -8.83 -3.52 14.32
C ALA A 166 -7.68 -4.53 14.22
N GLU A 167 -8.01 -5.81 14.05
CA GLU A 167 -7.05 -6.91 13.96
C GLU A 167 -6.22 -6.80 12.68
N PRO A 168 -4.97 -7.30 12.68
CA PRO A 168 -4.17 -7.43 11.48
C PRO A 168 -4.86 -8.30 10.42
N LEU A 169 -4.71 -7.94 9.15
CA LEU A 169 -5.19 -8.76 8.04
C LEU A 169 -4.42 -10.10 8.01
N PRO A 170 -5.10 -11.22 7.78
CA PRO A 170 -4.44 -12.52 7.70
C PRO A 170 -3.52 -12.60 6.48
N ALA A 171 -2.33 -13.17 6.68
CA ALA A 171 -1.41 -13.46 5.59
C ALA A 171 -1.81 -14.74 4.86
N VAL A 172 -1.55 -14.77 3.54
CA VAL A 172 -1.65 -15.97 2.71
C VAL A 172 -0.29 -16.66 2.58
N PRO A 173 -0.23 -17.99 2.31
CA PRO A 173 1.04 -18.72 2.19
C PRO A 173 1.69 -18.50 0.81
N ILE A 174 1.85 -17.24 0.42
CA ILE A 174 2.53 -16.80 -0.80
C ILE A 174 3.72 -15.95 -0.35
N TYR A 175 4.84 -16.08 -1.04
CA TYR A 175 6.10 -15.45 -0.64
C TYR A 175 6.68 -14.64 -1.80
N TRP A 176 7.42 -13.58 -1.45
CA TRP A 176 8.18 -12.78 -2.39
C TRP A 176 9.33 -13.57 -3.00
N ASP A 177 9.58 -13.38 -4.31
CA ASP A 177 10.78 -13.93 -4.95
C ASP A 177 12.00 -13.09 -4.58
N ARG A 178 12.74 -13.53 -3.56
CA ARG A 178 13.92 -12.84 -3.05
C ARG A 178 15.13 -12.91 -4.00
N ARG A 179 15.09 -13.76 -5.02
CA ARG A 179 16.19 -13.90 -5.98
C ARG A 179 16.26 -12.75 -6.95
N LYS A 180 15.14 -12.07 -7.19
CA LYS A 180 15.00 -10.93 -8.10
C LYS A 180 14.93 -9.62 -7.29
N LYS A 181 16.06 -9.19 -6.70
CA LYS A 181 16.18 -7.83 -6.15
C LYS A 181 16.45 -6.86 -7.30
N TYR A 182 15.41 -6.21 -7.78
CA TYR A 182 15.56 -5.14 -8.76
C TYR A 182 16.07 -3.87 -8.05
N ARG A 183 17.28 -3.43 -8.43
CA ARG A 183 17.92 -2.24 -7.87
C ARG A 183 16.99 -1.02 -8.03
N GLN A 184 16.79 -0.29 -6.94
CA GLN A 184 16.38 1.11 -7.01
C GLN A 184 17.47 1.89 -7.75
N ASP A 185 17.24 2.19 -9.02
CA ASP A 185 18.03 3.21 -9.70
C ASP A 185 17.45 4.57 -9.31
N SER A 186 18.06 5.16 -8.28
CA SER A 186 17.64 6.41 -7.65
C SER A 186 17.83 7.66 -8.55
N ARG A 187 18.12 7.51 -9.85
CA ARG A 187 18.54 8.60 -10.73
C ARG A 187 17.63 8.90 -11.91
N GLN A 188 16.45 8.28 -12.04
CA GLN A 188 15.56 8.67 -13.14
C GLN A 188 14.37 9.48 -12.65
N PRO A 189 14.10 10.66 -13.32
CA PRO A 189 12.95 11.47 -12.97
C PRO A 189 11.65 10.71 -13.24
N ARG A 190 10.69 10.88 -12.33
CA ARG A 190 9.32 10.37 -12.48
C ARG A 190 8.76 10.88 -13.81
N LEU A 191 8.42 9.99 -14.71
CA LEU A 191 7.57 10.36 -15.83
C LEU A 191 6.21 10.79 -15.26
N ALA A 192 5.82 12.03 -15.55
CA ALA A 192 4.48 12.52 -15.28
C ALA A 192 3.51 11.64 -16.10
N ALA A 193 2.93 10.65 -15.45
CA ALA A 193 1.81 9.92 -16.01
C ALA A 193 0.55 10.73 -15.79
N PHE A 194 -0.26 10.83 -16.85
CA PHE A 194 -1.57 11.45 -16.93
C PHE A 194 -1.59 12.98 -17.11
N SER A 195 -1.24 13.41 -18.34
CA SER A 195 -1.97 14.55 -18.94
C SER A 195 -3.28 14.00 -19.50
N VAL A 196 -4.39 14.50 -18.97
CA VAL A 196 -5.73 14.35 -19.51
C VAL A 196 -5.83 15.15 -20.82
#